data_3b751bb390cf3175935b4de0832f6188
#
_entry.id   3b751bb390cf3175935b4de0832f6188
#
_cell.length_a   1.000
_cell.length_b   1.000
_cell.length_c   1.000
_cell.angle_alpha   90.00
_cell.angle_beta   90.00
_cell.angle_gamma   90.00
#
_symmetry.space_group_name_H-M   'P 1'
#
loop_
_entity.id
_entity.type
_entity.pdbx_description
1 polymer ?
#
loop_
_entity_poly.entity_id
_entity_poly.type
_entity_poly.pdbx_seq_one_letter_code
_entity_poly.pdbx_strand_id
1 'polypeptide(L)'
;AFGAQFVFTVSAHYSVREGKSDTSKAPNHLPWYDWDSCEEMVLPNKCKLVGVELIDDAIELPSFHHPKQAAYVLGPEMGSLSKEMIKKCDYTIKIPTKFCINVQIAGSIVMYDRIRSLGKFAQRPQTEVEQKDD
;
A
#
# COMPACT_ATOMS: atom_id res chain seq x y z
N ALA A 1 -1.45 -0.54 -12.30
CA ALA A 1 -2.10 0.75 -12.55
C ALA A 1 -1.30 1.92 -11.96
N PHE A 2 -0.76 1.76 -10.77
CA PHE A 2 -0.02 2.84 -10.08
C PHE A 2 1.48 2.85 -10.37
N GLY A 3 1.95 2.05 -11.31
CA GLY A 3 3.36 2.04 -11.71
C GLY A 3 4.28 1.26 -10.79
N ALA A 4 3.77 0.25 -10.11
CA ALA A 4 4.61 -0.61 -9.28
C ALA A 4 5.68 -1.30 -10.12
N GLN A 5 6.87 -1.49 -9.55
CA GLN A 5 7.98 -2.16 -10.21
C GLN A 5 8.00 -3.67 -9.97
N PHE A 6 7.36 -4.14 -8.93
CA PHE A 6 7.18 -5.56 -8.64
C PHE A 6 5.98 -5.76 -7.73
N VAL A 7 5.51 -6.99 -7.68
CA VAL A 7 4.39 -7.41 -6.83
C VAL A 7 4.83 -8.66 -6.06
N PHE A 8 4.31 -8.84 -4.87
CA PHE A 8 4.63 -10.02 -4.08
C PHE A 8 3.45 -10.47 -3.22
N THR A 9 3.47 -11.74 -2.88
CA THR A 9 2.58 -12.32 -1.89
C THR A 9 3.38 -13.05 -0.83
N VAL A 10 2.86 -13.11 0.37
CA VAL A 10 3.48 -13.82 1.50
C VAL A 10 2.42 -14.72 2.12
N SER A 11 2.71 -16.01 2.21
CA SER A 11 1.80 -17.04 2.78
C SER A 11 0.44 -17.08 2.10
N ALA A 12 0.38 -16.79 0.80
CA ALA A 12 -0.88 -16.82 0.05
C ALA A 12 -1.34 -18.26 -0.18
N HIS A 13 -2.63 -18.51 0.08
CA HIS A 13 -3.23 -19.85 -0.08
C HIS A 13 -3.78 -20.09 -1.49
N TYR A 14 -3.76 -19.09 -2.35
CA TYR A 14 -4.23 -19.18 -3.74
C TYR A 14 -3.38 -18.30 -4.64
N SER A 15 -3.41 -18.60 -5.94
CA SER A 15 -2.67 -17.79 -6.91
C SER A 15 -3.40 -16.48 -7.20
N VAL A 16 -2.82 -15.37 -6.78
CA VAL A 16 -3.35 -14.05 -7.10
C VAL A 16 -3.21 -13.73 -8.59
N ARG A 17 -2.27 -14.40 -9.28
CA ARG A 17 -2.06 -14.22 -10.72
C ARG A 17 -3.25 -14.66 -11.58
N GLU A 18 -4.08 -15.55 -11.05
CA GLU A 18 -5.26 -16.06 -11.74
C GLU A 18 -6.54 -15.27 -11.43
N GLY A 19 -6.41 -14.14 -10.75
CA GLY A 19 -7.55 -13.28 -10.40
C GLY A 19 -8.32 -12.82 -11.64
N LYS A 20 -9.63 -13.14 -11.68
CA LYS A 20 -10.49 -12.84 -12.83
C LYS A 20 -10.82 -11.37 -12.99
N SER A 21 -10.61 -10.56 -11.97
CA SER A 21 -10.92 -9.13 -11.98
C SER A 21 -9.81 -8.27 -12.61
N ASP A 22 -8.64 -8.86 -12.87
CA ASP A 22 -7.53 -8.13 -13.48
C ASP A 22 -7.65 -8.14 -15.00
N THR A 23 -8.16 -7.06 -15.55
CA THR A 23 -8.30 -6.87 -17.00
C THR A 23 -7.02 -6.35 -17.65
N SER A 24 -6.07 -5.87 -16.88
CA SER A 24 -4.81 -5.30 -17.38
C SER A 24 -3.75 -6.34 -17.71
N LYS A 25 -3.93 -7.59 -17.27
CA LYS A 25 -2.93 -8.66 -17.34
C LYS A 25 -1.61 -8.27 -16.67
N ALA A 26 -1.67 -7.47 -15.61
CA ALA A 26 -0.50 -6.98 -14.89
C ALA A 26 0.45 -8.11 -14.45
N PRO A 27 -0.01 -9.30 -14.00
CA PRO A 27 0.90 -10.40 -13.64
C PRO A 27 1.82 -10.87 -14.77
N ASN A 28 1.48 -10.59 -16.02
CA ASN A 28 2.31 -10.94 -17.17
C ASN A 28 3.37 -9.88 -17.50
N HIS A 29 3.29 -8.71 -16.88
CA HIS A 29 4.16 -7.56 -17.20
C HIS A 29 5.02 -7.12 -16.03
N LEU A 30 4.78 -7.63 -14.81
CA LEU A 30 5.51 -7.25 -13.61
C LEU A 30 6.23 -8.46 -13.00
N PRO A 31 7.46 -8.28 -12.48
CA PRO A 31 8.07 -9.30 -11.65
C PRO A 31 7.15 -9.63 -10.47
N TRP A 32 6.94 -10.92 -10.25
CA TRP A 32 6.07 -11.40 -9.20
C TRP A 32 6.83 -12.38 -8.32
N TYR A 33 6.79 -12.14 -7.02
CA TYR A 33 7.45 -13.00 -6.04
C TYR A 33 6.42 -13.58 -5.08
N ASP A 34 6.51 -14.88 -4.84
CA ASP A 34 5.66 -15.56 -3.85
C ASP A 34 6.59 -16.13 -2.78
N TRP A 35 6.43 -15.68 -1.55
CA TRP A 35 7.16 -16.21 -0.41
C TRP A 35 6.22 -17.00 0.49
N ASP A 36 6.69 -18.17 0.94
CA ASP A 36 5.88 -19.07 1.78
C ASP A 36 5.73 -18.52 3.19
N SER A 37 6.68 -17.71 3.63
CA SER A 37 6.65 -17.13 4.98
C SER A 37 7.25 -15.74 5.00
N CYS A 38 6.94 -14.99 6.04
CA CYS A 38 7.54 -13.70 6.30
C CYS A 38 9.06 -13.76 6.42
N GLU A 39 9.58 -14.85 6.97
CA GLU A 39 11.02 -15.05 7.14
C GLU A 39 11.77 -15.21 5.81
N GLU A 40 11.11 -15.80 4.83
CA GLU A 40 11.70 -16.00 3.50
C GLU A 40 11.69 -14.74 2.64
N MET A 41 10.95 -13.73 3.04
CA MET A 41 10.81 -12.51 2.26
C MET A 41 12.11 -11.72 2.22
N VAL A 42 12.60 -11.45 1.01
CA VAL A 42 13.81 -10.66 0.77
C VAL A 42 13.46 -9.50 -0.16
N LEU A 43 13.59 -8.30 0.34
CA LEU A 43 13.35 -7.09 -0.44
C LEU A 43 14.65 -6.56 -1.06
N PRO A 44 14.54 -5.77 -2.15
CA PRO A 44 15.71 -5.09 -2.69
C PRO A 44 16.44 -4.25 -1.62
N ASN A 45 17.74 -4.10 -1.79
CA ASN A 45 18.56 -3.31 -0.87
C ASN A 45 18.00 -1.88 -0.75
N LYS A 46 17.96 -1.37 0.48
CA LYS A 46 17.43 -0.03 0.81
C LYS A 46 15.91 0.13 0.58
N CYS A 47 15.21 -0.94 0.24
CA CYS A 47 13.75 -0.91 0.14
C CYS A 47 13.14 -1.01 1.54
N LYS A 48 12.35 -0.04 1.92
CA LYS A 48 11.65 -0.03 3.20
C LYS A 48 10.36 -0.83 3.10
N LEU A 49 10.06 -1.60 4.12
CA LEU A 49 8.80 -2.34 4.20
C LEU A 49 7.79 -1.52 5.01
N VAL A 50 6.66 -1.22 4.38
CA VAL A 50 5.57 -0.44 4.97
C VAL A 50 4.35 -1.33 5.09
N GLY A 51 3.92 -1.60 6.32
CA GLY A 51 2.70 -2.35 6.58
C GLY A 51 1.49 -1.42 6.62
N VAL A 52 0.39 -1.86 6.04
CA VAL A 52 -0.89 -1.12 6.08
C VAL A 52 -1.84 -1.88 6.98
N GLU A 53 -2.11 -1.33 8.17
CA GLU A 53 -2.94 -1.99 9.16
C GLU A 53 -3.58 -0.96 10.10
N LEU A 54 -4.84 -1.15 10.42
CA LEU A 54 -5.57 -0.25 11.32
C LEU A 54 -5.28 -0.64 12.79
N ILE A 55 -4.15 -0.18 13.29
CA ILE A 55 -3.73 -0.38 14.68
C ILE A 55 -3.41 0.97 15.32
N ASP A 56 -3.45 1.03 16.66
CA ASP A 56 -3.38 2.29 17.38
C ASP A 56 -2.07 3.07 17.15
N ASP A 57 -0.94 2.38 17.13
CA ASP A 57 0.39 3.00 16.95
C ASP A 57 0.81 3.19 15.51
N ALA A 58 -0.03 2.88 14.54
CA ALA A 58 0.30 3.14 13.14
C ALA A 58 0.25 4.64 12.84
N ILE A 59 1.13 5.06 11.94
CA ILE A 59 1.16 6.45 11.47
C ILE A 59 -0.05 6.67 10.54
N GLU A 60 -0.79 7.73 10.76
CA GLU A 60 -1.88 8.08 9.86
C GLU A 60 -1.34 8.46 8.48
N LEU A 61 -1.93 7.91 7.44
CA LEU A 61 -1.47 8.13 6.06
C LEU A 61 -1.27 9.60 5.69
N PRO A 62 -2.16 10.55 6.06
CA PRO A 62 -1.92 11.95 5.74
C PRO A 62 -0.64 12.54 6.33
N SER A 63 -0.12 11.93 7.38
CA SER A 63 1.11 12.37 8.06
C SER A 63 2.33 11.52 7.73
N PHE A 64 2.20 10.58 6.81
CA PHE A 64 3.29 9.67 6.47
C PHE A 64 4.15 10.20 5.33
N HIS A 65 5.45 10.23 5.56
CA HIS A 65 6.43 10.55 4.52
C HIS A 65 6.84 9.25 3.80
N HIS A 66 6.41 9.10 2.56
CA HIS A 66 6.70 7.90 1.79
C HIS A 66 8.20 7.79 1.48
N PRO A 67 8.83 6.65 1.79
CA PRO A 67 10.22 6.42 1.36
C PRO A 67 10.32 6.37 -0.16
N LYS A 68 11.44 6.79 -0.71
CA LYS A 68 11.66 6.73 -2.17
C LYS A 68 11.59 5.30 -2.70
N GLN A 69 12.11 4.35 -1.92
CA GLN A 69 12.06 2.93 -2.23
C GLN A 69 11.27 2.25 -1.13
N ALA A 70 10.12 1.72 -1.47
CA ALA A 70 9.23 1.10 -0.51
C ALA A 70 8.46 -0.07 -1.12
N ALA A 71 8.22 -1.07 -0.30
CA ALA A 71 7.28 -2.14 -0.56
C ALA A 71 6.15 -2.02 0.46
N TYR A 72 4.92 -2.12 0.00
CA TYR A 72 3.74 -2.00 0.85
C TYR A 72 3.09 -3.36 1.00
N VAL A 73 2.90 -3.81 2.24
CA VAL A 73 2.25 -5.08 2.53
C VAL A 73 0.92 -4.81 3.21
N LEU A 74 -0.12 -5.44 2.65
CA LEU A 74 -1.48 -5.35 3.18
C LEU A 74 -1.88 -6.72 3.71
N GLY A 75 -2.77 -6.72 4.70
CA GLY A 75 -3.30 -7.96 5.25
C GLY A 75 -4.23 -8.68 4.28
N PRO A 76 -4.64 -9.89 4.63
CA PRO A 76 -5.62 -10.63 3.84
C PRO A 76 -6.99 -9.94 3.89
N GLU A 77 -7.88 -10.31 2.98
CA GLU A 77 -9.26 -9.78 2.96
C GLU A 77 -10.00 -10.05 4.27
N MET A 78 -9.72 -11.19 4.88
CA MET A 78 -10.29 -11.58 6.18
C MET A 78 -9.15 -11.72 7.18
N GLY A 79 -9.05 -10.76 8.10
CA GLY A 79 -8.03 -10.79 9.14
C GLY A 79 -7.06 -9.62 9.06
N SER A 80 -5.93 -9.78 9.70
CA SER A 80 -4.93 -8.72 9.86
C SER A 80 -3.54 -9.23 9.49
N LEU A 81 -2.59 -8.32 9.34
CA LEU A 81 -1.18 -8.67 9.21
C LEU A 81 -0.74 -9.43 10.47
N SER A 82 0.08 -10.46 10.28
CA SER A 82 0.64 -11.20 11.42
C SER A 82 1.54 -10.29 12.26
N LYS A 83 1.69 -10.66 13.54
CA LYS A 83 2.61 -9.94 14.44
C LYS A 83 4.04 -9.99 13.92
N GLU A 84 4.44 -11.09 13.30
CA GLU A 84 5.77 -11.23 12.71
C GLU A 84 5.97 -10.26 11.57
N MET A 85 4.97 -10.13 10.70
CA MET A 85 5.03 -9.18 9.59
C MET A 85 5.11 -7.74 10.10
N ILE A 86 4.31 -7.38 11.09
CA ILE A 86 4.34 -6.04 11.69
C ILE A 86 5.71 -5.73 12.27
N LYS A 87 6.33 -6.69 12.95
CA LYS A 87 7.70 -6.52 13.48
C LYS A 87 8.74 -6.34 12.39
N LYS A 88 8.53 -6.98 11.24
CA LYS A 88 9.46 -6.88 10.10
C LYS A 88 9.32 -5.54 9.38
N CYS A 89 8.18 -4.87 9.48
CA CYS A 89 7.95 -3.58 8.83
C CYS A 89 8.84 -2.50 9.43
N ASP A 90 9.40 -1.67 8.55
CA ASP A 90 10.09 -0.45 8.97
C ASP A 90 9.10 0.60 9.46
N TYR A 91 7.91 0.63 8.85
CA TYR A 91 6.82 1.53 9.23
C TYR A 91 5.50 0.80 9.13
N THR A 92 4.57 1.16 10.00
CA THR A 92 3.17 0.75 9.88
C THR A 92 2.31 1.99 9.74
N ILE A 93 1.45 2.00 8.75
CA ILE A 93 0.58 3.13 8.43
C ILE A 93 -0.88 2.69 8.45
N LYS A 94 -1.77 3.64 8.67
CA LYS A 94 -3.21 3.41 8.63
C LYS A 94 -3.92 4.52 7.89
N ILE A 95 -5.01 4.16 7.24
CA ILE A 95 -5.96 5.12 6.69
C ILE A 95 -6.88 5.50 7.86
N PRO A 96 -7.04 6.79 8.17
CA PRO A 96 -7.86 7.20 9.31
C PRO A 96 -9.35 6.99 9.03
N THR A 97 -9.82 5.78 9.27
CA THR A 97 -11.21 5.36 9.11
C THR A 97 -11.74 4.84 10.45
N LYS A 98 -13.06 4.80 10.59
CA LYS A 98 -13.70 4.26 11.79
C LYS A 98 -13.69 2.73 11.82
N PHE A 99 -13.68 2.12 10.63
CA PHE A 99 -13.68 0.67 10.45
C PHE A 99 -12.66 0.28 9.42
N CYS A 100 -12.29 -0.99 9.41
CA CYS A 100 -11.46 -1.54 8.34
C CYS A 100 -12.19 -1.44 7.01
N ILE A 101 -11.49 -1.01 5.98
CA ILE A 101 -12.01 -0.95 4.61
C ILE A 101 -11.46 -2.14 3.81
N ASN A 102 -12.08 -2.41 2.67
CA ASN A 102 -11.63 -3.45 1.76
C ASN A 102 -10.14 -3.27 1.44
N VAL A 103 -9.39 -4.37 1.45
CA VAL A 103 -7.94 -4.35 1.25
C VAL A 103 -7.53 -3.76 -0.10
N GLN A 104 -8.30 -4.00 -1.15
CA GLN A 104 -8.02 -3.45 -2.47
C GLN A 104 -8.23 -1.94 -2.50
N ILE A 105 -9.26 -1.46 -1.82
CA ILE A 105 -9.52 -0.03 -1.68
C ILE A 105 -8.42 0.62 -0.85
N ALA A 106 -8.04 0.00 0.25
CA ALA A 106 -6.94 0.50 1.08
C ALA A 106 -5.64 0.62 0.28
N GLY A 107 -5.31 -0.41 -0.50
CA GLY A 107 -4.12 -0.40 -1.36
C GLY A 107 -4.16 0.73 -2.38
N SER A 108 -5.30 0.94 -3.02
CA SER A 108 -5.49 2.02 -4.00
C SER A 108 -5.30 3.41 -3.38
N ILE A 109 -5.84 3.61 -2.19
CA ILE A 109 -5.71 4.89 -1.46
C ILE A 109 -4.23 5.14 -1.12
N VAL A 110 -3.54 4.14 -0.59
CA VAL A 110 -2.11 4.26 -0.24
C VAL A 110 -1.27 4.56 -1.47
N MET A 111 -1.51 3.85 -2.57
CA MET A 111 -0.75 4.07 -3.81
C MET A 111 -1.02 5.46 -4.40
N TYR A 112 -2.25 5.93 -4.36
CA TYR A 112 -2.57 7.28 -4.81
C TYR A 112 -1.89 8.33 -3.92
N ASP A 113 -1.94 8.16 -2.60
CA ASP A 113 -1.29 9.07 -1.67
C ASP A 113 0.22 9.14 -1.94
N ARG A 114 0.84 7.99 -2.22
CA ARG A 114 2.25 7.95 -2.59
C ARG A 114 2.53 8.75 -3.86
N ILE A 115 1.76 8.54 -4.91
CA ILE A 115 1.94 9.27 -6.17
C ILE A 115 1.78 10.77 -5.94
N ARG A 116 0.75 11.17 -5.22
CA ARG A 116 0.47 12.58 -4.94
C ARG A 116 1.57 13.22 -4.09
N SER A 117 2.09 12.49 -3.10
CA SER A 117 3.09 13.02 -2.17
C SER A 117 4.48 13.16 -2.80
N LEU A 118 4.88 12.22 -3.65
CA LEU A 118 6.21 12.21 -4.27
C LEU A 118 6.24 12.87 -5.64
N GLY A 119 5.09 13.00 -6.29
CA GLY A 119 4.99 13.61 -7.61
C GLY A 119 5.00 15.14 -7.53
N LYS A 120 5.24 15.75 -8.69
CA LYS A 120 5.21 17.21 -8.85
C LYS A 120 3.96 17.57 -9.64
N PHE A 121 2.94 18.00 -8.92
CA PHE A 121 1.66 18.40 -9.52
C PHE A 121 1.40 19.88 -9.25
N ALA A 122 0.68 20.52 -10.16
CA ALA A 122 0.23 21.88 -9.95
C ALA A 122 -0.68 21.96 -8.72
N GLN A 123 -0.59 23.07 -8.01
CA GLN A 123 -1.51 23.31 -6.90
C GLN A 123 -2.93 23.51 -7.41
N ARG A 124 -3.89 23.05 -6.61
CA ARG A 124 -5.29 23.29 -6.92
C ARG A 124 -5.60 24.78 -6.82
N PRO A 125 -6.21 25.38 -7.85
CA PRO A 125 -6.58 26.78 -7.75
C PRO A 125 -7.70 26.95 -6.72
N GLN A 126 -7.63 28.03 -5.96
CA GLN A 126 -8.76 28.44 -5.13
C GLN A 126 -9.84 29.01 -6.04
N THR A 127 -11.09 28.68 -5.74
CA THR A 127 -12.22 29.22 -6.47
C THR A 127 -12.73 30.50 -5.79
N GLU A 128 -13.37 31.38 -6.55
CA GLU A 128 -13.95 32.61 -5.99
C GLU A 128 -15.04 32.29 -4.93
N VAL A 129 -15.67 31.15 -5.06
CA VAL A 129 -16.70 30.70 -4.09
C VAL A 129 -16.07 30.37 -2.75
N GLU A 130 -14.89 29.72 -2.76
CA GLU A 130 -14.16 29.41 -1.52
C GLU A 130 -13.72 30.67 -0.79
N GLN A 131 -13.41 31.73 -1.54
CA GLN A 131 -13.01 33.01 -0.96
C GLN A 131 -14.17 33.80 -0.34
N LYS A 132 -15.39 33.55 -0.77
CA LYS A 132 -16.59 34.23 -0.24
C LYS A 132 -17.13 33.58 1.03
N ASP A 133 -16.87 32.29 1.23
CA ASP A 133 -17.33 31.52 2.39
C ASP A 133 -16.39 31.68 3.60
N ASP A 134 -15.24 32.24 3.41
CA ASP A 134 -14.28 32.60 4.45
C ASP A 134 -14.62 34.00 5.01
#